data_e0799271a2e824d49996f8339bc9047f
#
_entry.id   e0799271a2e824d49996f8339bc9047f
#
_cell.length_a   1.000
_cell.length_b   1.000
_cell.length_c   1.000
_cell.angle_alpha   90.00
_cell.angle_beta   90.00
_cell.angle_gamma   90.00
#
_symmetry.space_group_name_H-M   'P 1'
#
loop_
_entity.id
_entity.type
_entity.pdbx_description
1 polymer ?
#
loop_
_entity_poly.entity_id
_entity_poly.type
_entity_poly.pdbx_seq_one_letter_code
_entity_poly.pdbx_strand_id
1 'polypeptide(L)'
;GHEFWVASQDDKIIGFASYDQLRGGVGYRYSMEHTIIVSEKYKSMGVGKNLMGILCGHAKKRDINSMWAGVSALNVPAIKFHEGLDFKIVARLPKVGYKFGTFVDLVLMRKIL
;
A
#
# COMPACT_ATOMS: atom_id res chain seq x y z
N GLY A 1 6.55 13.95 9.56
CA GLY A 1 7.38 12.82 9.76
C GLY A 1 7.02 11.62 8.93
N HIS A 2 8.01 10.82 8.75
CA HIS A 2 7.92 9.61 7.97
C HIS A 2 7.80 8.42 8.93
N GLU A 3 6.66 7.76 8.92
CA GLU A 3 6.39 6.65 9.82
C GLU A 3 6.57 5.32 9.11
N PHE A 4 7.12 4.35 9.81
CA PHE A 4 7.20 3.00 9.29
C PHE A 4 7.06 1.97 10.40
N TRP A 5 6.69 0.75 10.01
CA TRP A 5 6.53 -0.39 10.90
C TRP A 5 7.20 -1.61 10.30
N VAL A 6 7.74 -2.45 11.17
CA VAL A 6 8.32 -3.71 10.76
C VAL A 6 7.63 -4.85 11.49
N ALA A 7 7.48 -5.98 10.80
CA ALA A 7 7.12 -7.25 11.41
C ALA A 7 8.36 -8.11 11.52
N SER A 8 8.56 -8.75 12.66
CA SER A 8 9.73 -9.60 12.86
C SER A 8 9.32 -10.94 13.45
N GLN A 9 10.12 -11.96 13.14
CA GLN A 9 9.97 -13.30 13.70
C GLN A 9 11.37 -13.89 13.86
N ASP A 10 11.66 -14.44 15.05
CA ASP A 10 12.95 -15.03 15.37
C ASP A 10 14.14 -14.07 15.07
N ASP A 11 13.99 -12.81 15.46
CA ASP A 11 14.96 -11.73 15.23
C ASP A 11 15.20 -11.38 13.78
N LYS A 12 14.33 -11.85 12.86
CA LYS A 12 14.41 -11.50 11.43
C LYS A 12 13.25 -10.58 11.07
N ILE A 13 13.55 -9.56 10.27
CA ILE A 13 12.51 -8.71 9.70
C ILE A 13 11.84 -9.46 8.55
N ILE A 14 10.53 -9.68 8.66
CA ILE A 14 9.76 -10.43 7.66
C ILE A 14 8.78 -9.56 6.89
N GLY A 15 8.58 -8.33 7.33
CA GLY A 15 7.69 -7.41 6.65
C GLY A 15 7.96 -5.96 7.04
N PHE A 16 7.51 -5.06 6.19
CA PHE A 16 7.72 -3.63 6.33
C PHE A 16 6.50 -2.89 5.80
N ALA A 17 6.12 -1.82 6.46
CA ALA A 17 5.04 -0.94 6.00
C ALA A 17 5.38 0.51 6.29
N SER A 18 4.99 1.39 5.40
CA SER A 18 5.09 2.84 5.60
C SER A 18 4.02 3.55 4.79
N TYR A 19 3.84 4.83 5.05
CA TYR A 19 3.04 5.67 4.17
C TYR A 19 3.61 7.07 4.12
N ASP A 20 3.41 7.71 2.97
CA ASP A 20 3.76 9.09 2.72
C ASP A 20 2.61 9.77 2.01
N GLN A 21 2.64 11.09 1.94
CA GLN A 21 1.66 11.85 1.21
C GLN A 21 1.63 11.38 -0.25
N LEU A 22 0.43 11.13 -0.78
CA LEU A 22 0.24 10.66 -2.16
C LEU A 22 0.89 11.59 -3.17
N ARG A 23 0.78 12.87 -2.92
CA ARG A 23 1.31 13.91 -3.79
C ARG A 23 1.75 15.08 -2.94
N GLY A 24 2.84 15.75 -3.32
CA GLY A 24 3.32 16.95 -2.62
C GLY A 24 2.29 18.08 -2.66
N GLY A 25 2.37 18.96 -1.69
CA GLY A 25 1.50 20.11 -1.58
C GLY A 25 0.51 20.02 -0.43
N VAL A 26 0.20 21.15 0.17
CA VAL A 26 -0.67 21.26 1.34
C VAL A 26 -2.09 20.77 1.04
N GLY A 27 -2.55 20.95 -0.19
CA GLY A 27 -3.88 20.51 -0.60
C GLY A 27 -4.09 19.00 -0.55
N TYR A 28 -3.00 18.22 -0.51
CA TYR A 28 -3.06 16.75 -0.54
C TYR A 28 -2.64 16.11 0.77
N ARG A 29 -2.58 16.88 1.85
CA ARG A 29 -2.06 16.43 3.15
C ARG A 29 -2.91 15.36 3.85
N TYR A 30 -4.13 15.11 3.39
CA TYR A 30 -5.01 14.09 3.97
C TYR A 30 -5.13 12.83 3.11
N SER A 31 -4.33 12.73 2.06
CA SER A 31 -4.28 11.55 1.18
C SER A 31 -2.88 10.96 1.23
N MET A 32 -2.79 9.71 1.68
CA MET A 32 -1.51 9.01 1.85
C MET A 32 -1.43 7.82 0.91
N GLU A 33 -0.23 7.50 0.48
CA GLU A 33 0.04 6.27 -0.27
C GLU A 33 0.94 5.38 0.58
N HIS A 34 0.57 4.11 0.71
CA HIS A 34 1.35 3.17 1.50
C HIS A 34 2.32 2.37 0.66
N THR A 35 3.30 1.80 1.35
CA THR A 35 4.16 0.74 0.84
C THR A 35 4.08 -0.40 1.84
N ILE A 36 3.81 -1.62 1.37
CA ILE A 36 3.88 -2.83 2.17
C ILE A 36 4.71 -3.86 1.43
N ILE A 37 5.71 -4.39 2.10
CA ILE A 37 6.58 -5.43 1.56
C ILE A 37 6.62 -6.56 2.58
N VAL A 38 6.35 -7.78 2.14
CA VAL A 38 6.41 -8.98 2.98
C VAL A 38 7.38 -9.96 2.33
N SER A 39 8.25 -10.54 3.14
CA SER A 39 9.17 -11.57 2.67
C SER A 39 8.38 -12.71 2.02
N GLU A 40 8.87 -13.19 0.88
CA GLU A 40 8.17 -14.21 0.07
C GLU A 40 7.77 -15.43 0.91
N LYS A 41 8.66 -15.87 1.79
CA LYS A 41 8.43 -17.02 2.66
C LYS A 41 7.22 -16.83 3.59
N TYR A 42 6.88 -15.59 3.93
CA TYR A 42 5.83 -15.27 4.89
C TYR A 42 4.57 -14.69 4.26
N LYS A 43 4.49 -14.68 2.94
CA LYS A 43 3.26 -14.27 2.25
C LYS A 43 2.13 -15.23 2.57
N SER A 44 0.91 -14.71 2.58
CA SER A 44 -0.31 -15.46 2.90
C SER A 44 -0.40 -15.93 4.36
N MET A 45 0.44 -15.39 5.25
CA MET A 45 0.43 -15.72 6.68
C MET A 45 -0.16 -14.59 7.53
N GLY A 46 -0.81 -13.61 6.90
CA GLY A 46 -1.47 -12.53 7.61
C GLY A 46 -0.57 -11.35 7.97
N VAL A 47 0.72 -11.37 7.61
CA VAL A 47 1.66 -10.31 7.94
C VAL A 47 1.28 -8.99 7.27
N GLY A 48 0.98 -9.03 5.97
CA GLY A 48 0.56 -7.84 5.23
C GLY A 48 -0.74 -7.26 5.75
N LYS A 49 -1.71 -8.11 6.06
CA LYS A 49 -2.99 -7.68 6.62
C LYS A 49 -2.79 -6.99 7.98
N ASN A 50 -1.96 -7.56 8.86
CA ASN A 50 -1.68 -6.97 10.16
C ASN A 50 -0.97 -5.62 10.03
N LEU A 51 0.02 -5.54 9.16
CA LEU A 51 0.73 -4.28 8.90
C LEU A 51 -0.22 -3.21 8.37
N MET A 52 -1.11 -3.57 7.43
CA MET A 52 -2.10 -2.64 6.88
C MET A 52 -3.04 -2.14 7.98
N GLY A 53 -3.49 -3.01 8.86
CA GLY A 53 -4.35 -2.63 9.97
C GLY A 53 -3.70 -1.60 10.89
N ILE A 54 -2.44 -1.81 11.23
CA ILE A 54 -1.67 -0.89 12.08
C ILE A 54 -1.47 0.43 11.37
N LEU A 55 -1.06 0.39 10.12
CA LEU A 55 -0.78 1.57 9.30
C LEU A 55 -2.04 2.43 9.11
N CYS A 56 -3.15 1.82 8.73
CA CYS A 56 -4.41 2.54 8.56
C CYS A 56 -4.95 3.08 9.88
N GLY A 57 -4.80 2.33 10.97
CA GLY A 57 -5.18 2.80 12.30
C GLY A 57 -4.39 4.02 12.74
N HIS A 58 -3.09 4.03 12.48
CA HIS A 58 -2.23 5.18 12.76
C HIS A 58 -2.65 6.39 11.92
N ALA A 59 -2.87 6.21 10.63
CA ALA A 59 -3.30 7.29 9.75
C ALA A 59 -4.65 7.86 10.16
N LYS A 60 -5.60 7.01 10.53
CA LYS A 60 -6.93 7.44 10.97
C LYS A 60 -6.86 8.32 12.21
N LYS A 61 -5.98 7.98 13.17
CA LYS A 61 -5.76 8.80 14.38
C LYS A 61 -5.17 10.16 14.06
N ARG A 62 -4.53 10.32 12.93
CA ARG A 62 -3.98 11.59 12.45
C ARG A 62 -4.94 12.35 11.54
N ASP A 63 -6.20 11.93 11.49
CA ASP A 63 -7.24 12.52 10.63
C ASP A 63 -6.94 12.45 9.14
N ILE A 64 -6.16 11.45 8.71
CA ILE A 64 -5.96 11.17 7.29
C ILE A 64 -7.27 10.64 6.72
N ASN A 65 -7.69 11.17 5.58
CA ASN A 65 -8.96 10.83 4.95
C ASN A 65 -8.92 9.53 4.16
N SER A 66 -7.84 9.32 3.41
CA SER A 66 -7.76 8.18 2.50
C SER A 66 -6.37 7.58 2.44
N MET A 67 -6.33 6.27 2.27
CA MET A 67 -5.11 5.52 2.02
C MET A 67 -5.14 4.99 0.59
N TRP A 68 -4.06 5.18 -0.13
CA TRP A 68 -3.93 4.83 -1.53
C TRP A 68 -2.91 3.73 -1.72
N ALA A 69 -3.13 2.93 -2.76
CA ALA A 69 -2.20 1.90 -3.21
C ALA A 69 -1.97 2.05 -4.71
N GLY A 70 -0.71 2.03 -5.13
CA GLY A 70 -0.34 1.94 -6.54
C GLY A 70 0.08 0.51 -6.84
N VAL A 71 -0.66 -0.17 -7.71
CA VAL A 71 -0.45 -1.58 -8.00
C VAL A 71 -0.32 -1.81 -9.49
N SER A 72 0.70 -2.56 -9.92
CA SER A 72 0.80 -2.96 -11.32
C SER A 72 -0.46 -3.71 -11.74
N ALA A 73 -1.01 -3.35 -12.91
CA ALA A 73 -2.18 -4.05 -13.44
C ALA A 73 -1.92 -5.54 -13.67
N LEU A 74 -0.65 -5.95 -13.79
CA LEU A 74 -0.27 -7.35 -13.97
C LEU A 74 -0.26 -8.12 -12.65
N ASN A 75 -0.26 -7.43 -11.52
CA ASN A 75 -0.16 -8.06 -10.21
C ASN A 75 -1.56 -8.32 -9.64
N VAL A 76 -2.24 -9.32 -10.19
CA VAL A 76 -3.60 -9.70 -9.77
C VAL A 76 -3.67 -10.07 -8.28
N PRO A 77 -2.71 -10.83 -7.70
CA PRO A 77 -2.75 -11.13 -6.27
C PRO A 77 -2.73 -9.86 -5.40
N ALA A 78 -1.94 -8.85 -5.77
CA ALA A 78 -1.89 -7.61 -5.01
C ALA A 78 -3.20 -6.83 -5.10
N ILE A 79 -3.83 -6.81 -6.29
CA ILE A 79 -5.14 -6.18 -6.46
C ILE A 79 -6.16 -6.86 -5.54
N LYS A 80 -6.20 -8.17 -5.55
CA LYS A 80 -7.12 -8.94 -4.70
C LYS A 80 -6.85 -8.73 -3.21
N PHE A 81 -5.58 -8.67 -2.81
CA PHE A 81 -5.20 -8.38 -1.44
C PHE A 81 -5.80 -7.05 -0.97
N HIS A 82 -5.65 -6.02 -1.77
CA HIS A 82 -6.18 -4.70 -1.44
C HIS A 82 -7.71 -4.66 -1.46
N GLU A 83 -8.34 -5.33 -2.43
CA GLU A 83 -9.80 -5.43 -2.46
C GLU A 83 -10.34 -6.12 -1.20
N GLY A 84 -9.66 -7.14 -0.72
CA GLY A 84 -10.03 -7.83 0.52
C GLY A 84 -9.93 -6.95 1.76
N LEU A 85 -9.21 -5.83 1.69
CA LEU A 85 -9.05 -4.87 2.78
C LEU A 85 -9.83 -3.58 2.53
N ASP A 86 -10.84 -3.64 1.66
CA ASP A 86 -11.76 -2.53 1.34
C ASP A 86 -11.14 -1.39 0.54
N PHE A 87 -10.04 -1.64 -0.15
CA PHE A 87 -9.56 -0.73 -1.18
C PHE A 87 -10.37 -0.94 -2.45
N LYS A 88 -10.70 0.13 -3.13
CA LYS A 88 -11.44 0.09 -4.40
C LYS A 88 -10.62 0.71 -5.51
N ILE A 89 -10.71 0.14 -6.70
CA ILE A 89 -10.05 0.70 -7.88
C ILE A 89 -10.69 2.04 -8.21
N VAL A 90 -9.87 3.08 -8.28
CA VAL A 90 -10.30 4.44 -8.61
C VAL A 90 -9.90 4.82 -10.03
N ALA A 91 -8.71 4.40 -10.45
CA ALA A 91 -8.17 4.79 -11.74
C ALA A 91 -7.22 3.74 -12.27
N ARG A 92 -7.07 3.72 -13.60
CA ARG A 92 -6.06 2.95 -14.29
C ARG A 92 -5.28 3.89 -15.18
N LEU A 93 -3.97 3.97 -14.96
CA LEU A 93 -3.08 4.86 -15.69
C LEU A 93 -2.31 4.04 -16.70
N PRO A 94 -2.59 4.22 -18.02
CA PRO A 94 -1.95 3.38 -19.03
C PRO A 94 -0.45 3.67 -19.14
N LYS A 95 0.33 2.58 -19.20
CA LYS A 95 1.76 2.62 -19.59
C LYS A 95 2.64 3.56 -18.78
N VAL A 96 2.33 3.77 -17.50
CA VAL A 96 3.18 4.63 -16.65
C VAL A 96 4.29 3.86 -15.94
N GLY A 97 4.18 2.54 -15.81
CA GLY A 97 5.22 1.70 -15.26
C GLY A 97 6.04 1.05 -16.36
N TYR A 98 7.26 0.64 -16.02
CA TYR A 98 8.13 -0.09 -16.95
C TYR A 98 8.73 -1.28 -16.22
N LYS A 99 8.45 -2.50 -16.69
CA LYS A 99 8.95 -3.73 -16.08
C LYS A 99 9.21 -4.78 -17.16
N PHE A 100 10.30 -5.53 -16.98
CA PHE A 100 10.61 -6.63 -17.87
C PHE A 100 10.64 -6.25 -19.36
N GLY A 101 11.16 -5.06 -19.65
CA GLY A 101 11.28 -4.57 -21.03
C GLY A 101 9.99 -4.07 -21.66
N THR A 102 8.92 -3.88 -20.89
CA THR A 102 7.65 -3.41 -21.43
C THR A 102 6.98 -2.39 -20.52
N PHE A 103 6.14 -1.55 -21.11
CA PHE A 103 5.32 -0.61 -20.35
C PHE A 103 4.10 -1.32 -19.80
N VAL A 104 3.76 -1.00 -18.54
CA VAL A 104 2.63 -1.60 -17.86
C VAL A 104 1.74 -0.53 -17.27
N ASP A 105 0.45 -0.86 -17.15
CA ASP A 105 -0.51 0.05 -16.54
C ASP A 105 -0.38 0.05 -15.02
N LEU A 106 -0.68 1.19 -14.40
CA LEU A 106 -0.76 1.35 -12.95
C LEU A 106 -2.23 1.43 -12.54
N VAL A 107 -2.60 0.62 -11.58
CA VAL A 107 -3.93 0.69 -10.95
C VAL A 107 -3.80 1.46 -9.66
N LEU A 108 -4.61 2.51 -9.49
CA LEU A 108 -4.71 3.26 -8.25
C LEU A 108 -5.93 2.79 -7.48
N MET A 109 -5.71 2.40 -6.24
CA MET A 109 -6.76 1.92 -5.35
C MET A 109 -6.82 2.81 -4.12
N ARG A 110 -8.01 2.97 -3.56
CA ARG A 110 -8.23 3.85 -2.41
C ARG A 110 -9.11 3.20 -1.37
N LYS A 111 -8.73 3.40 -0.12
CA LYS A 111 -9.55 3.07 1.05
C LYS A 111 -9.87 4.36 1.80
N ILE A 112 -11.15 4.62 2.07
CA ILE A 112 -11.55 5.74 2.93
C ILE A 112 -11.40 5.27 4.39
N LEU A 113 -10.72 6.06 5.18
CA LEU A 113 -10.41 5.73 6.58
C LEU A 113 -11.48 6.19 7.58
#